data_adf11f9cec3fdf7fb2bba73868c5c8a9
#
_entry.id   adf11f9cec3fdf7fb2bba73868c5c8a9
#
_cell.length_a   1.000
_cell.length_b   1.000
_cell.length_c   1.000
_cell.angle_alpha   90.00
_cell.angle_beta   90.00
_cell.angle_gamma   90.00
#
_symmetry.space_group_name_H-M   'P 1'
#
loop_
_entity.id
_entity.type
_entity.pdbx_description
1 polymer ?
#
loop_
_entity_poly.entity_id
_entity_poly.type
_entity_poly.pdbx_seq_one_letter_code
_entity_poly.pdbx_strand_id
1 'polypeptide(L)'
;MLYGSFMYVFQRLSGQFPTEVVPGISSTMASAAMLGVPITYRNDVLSIIPATLDEIKLRDRLTVADAMVIIKLGRHFTKVCKILDELGLLHRALYIERATQTNQQIIAITEVEATEVPYWSLVLIPSQTQGC
;
A
#
# COMPACT_ATOMS: atom_id res chain seq x y z
N MET A 1 10.37 9.86 5.85
CA MET A 1 9.83 8.74 6.64
C MET A 1 8.34 8.61 6.34
N LEU A 2 7.91 7.48 5.78
CA LEU A 2 6.52 7.26 5.37
C LEU A 2 5.90 6.20 6.29
N TYR A 3 5.00 6.61 7.18
CA TYR A 3 4.28 5.76 8.15
C TYR A 3 5.15 4.86 9.04
N GLY A 4 6.45 5.13 9.14
CA GLY A 4 7.37 4.37 9.97
C GLY A 4 7.35 4.82 11.43
N SER A 5 7.42 3.88 12.37
CA SER A 5 7.50 4.20 13.82
C SER A 5 8.77 4.94 14.21
N PHE A 6 9.83 4.85 13.41
CA PHE A 6 11.08 5.58 13.63
C PHE A 6 10.89 7.11 13.64
N MET A 7 9.86 7.63 12.98
CA MET A 7 9.59 9.08 13.01
C MET A 7 9.42 9.63 14.44
N TYR A 8 8.85 8.86 15.35
CA TYR A 8 8.68 9.26 16.76
C TYR A 8 10.02 9.29 17.50
N VAL A 9 10.91 8.33 17.21
CA VAL A 9 12.26 8.29 17.75
C VAL A 9 13.08 9.46 17.20
N PHE A 10 13.02 9.68 15.88
CA PHE A 10 13.68 10.79 15.22
C PHE A 10 13.27 12.15 15.79
N GLN A 11 11.97 12.40 15.95
CA GLN A 11 11.45 13.66 16.51
C GLN A 11 11.96 13.93 17.94
N ARG A 12 12.17 12.87 18.73
CA ARG A 12 12.65 13.01 20.12
C ARG A 12 14.17 13.20 20.21
N LEU A 13 14.93 12.60 19.32
CA LEU A 13 16.38 12.50 19.46
C LEU A 13 17.17 13.42 18.53
N SER A 14 16.60 13.85 17.39
CA SER A 14 17.33 14.65 16.40
C SER A 14 17.86 16.00 16.92
N GLY A 15 17.23 16.56 17.94
CA GLY A 15 17.73 17.79 18.61
C GLY A 15 18.79 17.53 19.70
N GLN A 16 19.04 16.28 20.07
CA GLN A 16 19.95 15.91 21.16
C GLN A 16 21.21 15.19 20.67
N PHE A 17 21.14 14.57 19.50
CA PHE A 17 22.23 13.78 18.93
C PHE A 17 22.44 14.15 17.45
N PRO A 18 23.69 14.11 16.96
CA PRO A 18 23.97 14.16 15.53
C PRO A 18 23.17 13.06 14.81
N THR A 19 22.37 13.44 13.80
CA THR A 19 21.45 12.51 13.14
C THR A 19 21.60 12.63 11.64
N GLU A 20 21.78 11.51 10.96
CA GLU A 20 21.82 11.42 9.51
C GLU A 20 20.65 10.53 9.03
N VAL A 21 19.98 10.95 7.96
CA VAL A 21 18.92 10.17 7.33
C VAL A 21 19.43 9.61 6.01
N VAL A 22 19.61 8.29 5.96
CA VAL A 22 19.99 7.59 4.74
C VAL A 22 18.75 7.34 3.89
N PRO A 23 18.71 7.78 2.63
CA PRO A 23 17.58 7.50 1.72
C PRO A 23 17.44 6.00 1.45
N GLY A 24 16.22 5.52 1.39
CA GLY A 24 15.92 4.12 1.09
C GLY A 24 14.75 3.98 0.12
N ILE A 25 14.57 2.77 -0.41
CA ILE A 25 13.43 2.42 -1.25
C ILE A 25 12.25 2.09 -0.34
N SER A 26 11.12 2.78 -0.52
CA SER A 26 9.91 2.48 0.24
C SER A 26 9.27 1.16 -0.20
N SER A 27 8.52 0.51 0.71
CA SER A 27 7.78 -0.71 0.38
C SER A 27 6.81 -0.52 -0.80
N THR A 28 6.24 0.67 -0.97
CA THR A 28 5.39 1.01 -2.11
C THR A 28 6.13 0.87 -3.45
N MET A 29 7.31 1.47 -3.55
CA MET A 29 8.12 1.42 -4.78
C MET A 29 8.72 0.03 -5.00
N ALA A 30 9.19 -0.61 -3.94
CA ALA A 30 9.70 -1.97 -4.02
C ALA A 30 8.61 -2.95 -4.49
N SER A 31 7.40 -2.84 -3.96
CA SER A 31 6.27 -3.69 -4.34
C SER A 31 5.86 -3.50 -5.80
N ALA A 32 5.80 -2.26 -6.29
CA ALA A 32 5.49 -1.99 -7.70
C ALA A 32 6.55 -2.60 -8.64
N ALA A 33 7.83 -2.49 -8.27
CA ALA A 33 8.92 -3.11 -9.01
C ALA A 33 8.82 -4.64 -9.04
N MET A 34 8.50 -5.26 -7.91
CA MET A 34 8.33 -6.72 -7.82
C MET A 34 7.09 -7.22 -8.55
N LEU A 35 6.01 -6.44 -8.58
CA LEU A 35 4.80 -6.73 -9.37
C LEU A 35 5.00 -6.45 -10.87
N GLY A 36 6.05 -5.72 -11.25
CA GLY A 36 6.34 -5.39 -12.65
C GLY A 36 5.33 -4.43 -13.26
N VAL A 37 4.71 -3.56 -12.45
CA VAL A 37 3.67 -2.64 -12.91
C VAL A 37 4.02 -1.18 -12.64
N PRO A 38 3.75 -0.26 -13.58
CA PRO A 38 3.75 1.16 -13.28
C PRO A 38 2.58 1.49 -12.36
N ILE A 39 2.79 2.39 -11.38
CA ILE A 39 1.75 2.76 -10.42
C ILE A 39 0.82 3.80 -11.03
N THR A 40 1.40 4.83 -11.64
CA THR A 40 0.69 5.99 -12.18
C THR A 40 1.23 6.38 -13.55
N TYR A 41 0.42 7.07 -14.32
CA TYR A 41 0.78 7.64 -15.62
C TYR A 41 0.55 9.16 -15.60
N ARG A 42 1.43 9.89 -16.28
CA ARG A 42 1.27 11.34 -16.57
C ARG A 42 0.83 12.16 -15.35
N ASN A 43 -0.42 12.63 -15.35
CA ASN A 43 -0.99 13.51 -14.33
C ASN A 43 -1.84 12.77 -13.28
N ASP A 44 -1.87 11.44 -13.31
CA ASP A 44 -2.65 10.65 -12.37
C ASP A 44 -2.13 10.82 -10.94
N VAL A 45 -3.04 10.86 -10.00
CA VAL A 45 -2.75 11.06 -8.58
C VAL A 45 -2.63 9.73 -7.87
N LEU A 46 -1.47 9.50 -7.24
CA LEU A 46 -1.25 8.37 -6.36
C LEU A 46 -1.68 8.70 -4.93
N SER A 47 -2.55 7.87 -4.35
CA SER A 47 -2.90 7.91 -2.94
C SER A 47 -2.33 6.72 -2.17
N ILE A 48 -1.60 6.99 -1.07
CA ILE A 48 -1.14 5.95 -0.14
C ILE A 48 -2.07 5.97 1.07
N ILE A 49 -2.82 4.89 1.25
CA ILE A 49 -3.97 4.84 2.17
C ILE A 49 -3.72 3.78 3.24
N PRO A 50 -3.74 4.12 4.54
CA PRO A 50 -3.66 3.12 5.59
C PRO A 50 -5.00 2.39 5.76
N ALA A 51 -4.98 1.07 5.73
CA ALA A 51 -6.16 0.22 5.95
C ALA A 51 -6.79 0.37 7.34
N THR A 52 -6.09 1.03 8.26
CA THR A 52 -6.57 1.33 9.62
C THR A 52 -7.68 2.38 9.68
N LEU A 53 -7.93 3.11 8.58
CA LEU A 53 -9.05 4.05 8.50
C LEU A 53 -10.39 3.34 8.74
N ASP A 54 -11.37 4.07 9.25
CA ASP A 54 -12.75 3.60 9.28
C ASP A 54 -13.30 3.39 7.85
N GLU A 55 -14.39 2.64 7.72
CA GLU A 55 -14.94 2.26 6.40
C GLU A 55 -15.34 3.49 5.57
N ILE A 56 -15.89 4.52 6.19
CA ILE A 56 -16.36 5.73 5.51
C ILE A 56 -15.17 6.46 4.88
N LYS A 57 -14.15 6.77 5.69
CA LYS A 57 -12.95 7.44 5.22
C LYS A 57 -12.17 6.63 4.20
N LEU A 58 -12.10 5.31 4.42
CA LEU A 58 -11.41 4.42 3.47
C LEU A 58 -12.11 4.45 2.11
N ARG A 59 -13.43 4.35 2.08
CA ARG A 59 -14.25 4.44 0.87
C ARG A 59 -14.05 5.78 0.16
N ASP A 60 -14.14 6.89 0.88
CA ASP A 60 -13.97 8.23 0.30
C ASP A 60 -12.60 8.37 -0.39
N ARG A 61 -11.53 7.85 0.24
CA ARG A 61 -10.18 7.91 -0.34
C ARG A 61 -10.02 7.03 -1.57
N LEU A 62 -10.65 5.86 -1.57
CA LEU A 62 -10.59 4.93 -2.70
C LEU A 62 -11.41 5.43 -3.92
N THR A 63 -12.41 6.28 -3.70
CA THR A 63 -13.27 6.79 -4.78
C THR A 63 -12.62 7.92 -5.58
N VAL A 64 -11.73 8.71 -4.97
CA VAL A 64 -11.19 9.93 -5.59
C VAL A 64 -9.79 9.79 -6.17
N ALA A 65 -9.11 8.66 -5.96
CA ALA A 65 -7.74 8.46 -6.42
C ALA A 65 -7.69 7.71 -7.76
N ASP A 66 -6.73 8.07 -8.61
CA ASP A 66 -6.49 7.39 -9.89
C ASP A 66 -5.71 6.08 -9.68
N ALA A 67 -4.71 6.14 -8.80
CA ALA A 67 -3.94 4.99 -8.34
C ALA A 67 -3.86 4.95 -6.82
N MET A 68 -3.82 3.75 -6.26
CA MET A 68 -3.86 3.57 -4.81
C MET A 68 -2.85 2.52 -4.36
N VAL A 69 -2.23 2.77 -3.21
CA VAL A 69 -1.49 1.77 -2.45
C VAL A 69 -2.06 1.70 -1.04
N ILE A 70 -2.63 0.55 -0.70
CA ILE A 70 -3.23 0.32 0.61
C ILE A 70 -2.20 -0.42 1.47
N ILE A 71 -1.81 0.20 2.55
CA ILE A 71 -0.80 -0.30 3.50
C ILE A 71 -1.44 -0.65 4.85
N LYS A 72 -0.70 -1.36 5.70
CA LYS A 72 -1.14 -1.79 7.04
C LYS A 72 -2.37 -2.70 6.97
N LEU A 73 -2.37 -3.65 6.04
CA LEU A 73 -3.48 -4.57 5.83
C LEU A 73 -3.77 -5.43 7.06
N GLY A 74 -2.97 -6.45 7.32
CA GLY A 74 -3.13 -7.36 8.46
C GLY A 74 -4.60 -7.69 8.73
N ARG A 75 -5.04 -7.51 9.96
CA ARG A 75 -6.44 -7.75 10.39
C ARG A 75 -7.51 -6.91 9.65
N HIS A 76 -7.11 -5.91 8.89
CA HIS A 76 -8.03 -5.04 8.13
C HIS A 76 -8.29 -5.53 6.71
N PHE A 77 -7.65 -6.63 6.30
CA PHE A 77 -7.71 -7.15 4.93
C PHE A 77 -9.14 -7.43 4.46
N THR A 78 -9.95 -8.14 5.27
CA THR A 78 -11.35 -8.44 4.94
C THR A 78 -12.18 -7.18 4.69
N LYS A 79 -12.01 -6.15 5.53
CA LYS A 79 -12.67 -4.85 5.35
C LYS A 79 -12.26 -4.20 4.04
N VAL A 80 -10.97 -4.22 3.72
CA VAL A 80 -10.44 -3.66 2.47
C VAL A 80 -11.03 -4.38 1.25
N CYS A 81 -11.00 -5.71 1.22
CA CYS A 81 -11.56 -6.50 0.12
C CYS A 81 -13.05 -6.22 -0.10
N LYS A 82 -13.84 -6.16 0.99
CA LYS A 82 -15.26 -5.82 0.92
C LYS A 82 -15.48 -4.46 0.24
N ILE A 83 -14.75 -3.43 0.65
CA ILE A 83 -14.90 -2.09 0.07
C ILE A 83 -14.43 -2.05 -1.39
N LEU A 84 -13.33 -2.73 -1.71
CA LEU A 84 -12.83 -2.82 -3.08
C LEU A 84 -13.84 -3.52 -4.01
N ASP A 85 -14.49 -4.57 -3.54
CA ASP A 85 -15.53 -5.28 -4.29
C ASP A 85 -16.75 -4.38 -4.54
N GLU A 86 -17.26 -3.73 -3.51
CA GLU A 86 -18.39 -2.79 -3.60
C GLU A 86 -18.11 -1.60 -4.53
N LEU A 87 -16.84 -1.17 -4.66
CA LEU A 87 -16.41 -0.12 -5.56
C LEU A 87 -16.03 -0.63 -6.97
N GLY A 88 -16.13 -1.94 -7.22
CA GLY A 88 -15.73 -2.56 -8.48
C GLY A 88 -14.22 -2.49 -8.75
N LEU A 89 -13.38 -2.33 -7.72
CA LEU A 89 -11.93 -2.20 -7.82
C LEU A 89 -11.17 -3.51 -7.58
N LEU A 90 -11.85 -4.53 -7.04
CA LEU A 90 -11.20 -5.78 -6.61
C LEU A 90 -10.46 -6.49 -7.75
N HIS A 91 -11.01 -6.48 -8.96
CA HIS A 91 -10.40 -7.11 -10.13
C HIS A 91 -9.10 -6.43 -10.61
N ARG A 92 -8.81 -5.20 -10.16
CA ARG A 92 -7.59 -4.44 -10.47
C ARG A 92 -6.58 -4.49 -9.33
N ALA A 93 -6.99 -5.01 -8.18
CA ALA A 93 -6.19 -5.00 -6.97
C ALA A 93 -5.10 -6.09 -7.05
N LEU A 94 -3.86 -5.69 -6.90
CA LEU A 94 -2.69 -6.55 -6.86
C LEU A 94 -2.20 -6.67 -5.42
N TYR A 95 -2.16 -7.91 -4.91
CA TYR A 95 -1.68 -8.20 -3.58
C TYR A 95 -0.23 -8.68 -3.62
N ILE A 96 0.57 -8.16 -2.71
CA ILE A 96 1.93 -8.63 -2.47
C ILE A 96 2.25 -8.59 -0.98
N GLU A 97 2.97 -9.61 -0.51
CA GLU A 97 3.52 -9.63 0.83
C GLU A 97 5.02 -9.88 0.81
N ARG A 98 5.70 -9.32 1.84
CA ARG A 98 7.15 -9.47 2.05
C ARG A 98 7.98 -9.13 0.81
N ALA A 99 7.57 -8.08 0.10
CA ALA A 99 8.26 -7.64 -1.12
C ALA A 99 9.77 -7.55 -0.93
N THR A 100 10.52 -8.09 -1.88
CA THR A 100 12.00 -8.20 -1.89
C THR A 100 12.61 -9.17 -0.86
N GLN A 101 11.82 -9.82 -0.04
CA GLN A 101 12.31 -10.85 0.89
C GLN A 101 12.30 -12.23 0.23
N THR A 102 13.07 -13.17 0.81
CA THR A 102 13.18 -14.55 0.28
C THR A 102 11.85 -15.31 0.29
N ASN A 103 10.93 -14.92 1.17
CA ASN A 103 9.60 -15.47 1.31
C ASN A 103 8.50 -14.53 0.77
N GLN A 104 8.84 -13.69 -0.21
CA GLN A 104 7.87 -12.87 -0.93
C GLN A 104 6.81 -13.73 -1.59
N GLN A 105 5.56 -13.28 -1.53
CA GLN A 105 4.45 -13.90 -2.26
C GLN A 105 3.66 -12.84 -3.02
N ILE A 106 3.28 -13.19 -4.24
CA ILE A 106 2.33 -12.46 -5.09
C ILE A 106 1.19 -13.44 -5.35
N ILE A 107 0.01 -13.12 -4.86
CA ILE A 107 -1.16 -14.01 -4.87
C ILE A 107 -2.34 -13.22 -5.41
N ALA A 108 -3.25 -13.86 -6.14
CA ALA A 108 -4.52 -13.23 -6.51
C ALA A 108 -5.26 -12.82 -5.23
N ILE A 109 -5.73 -11.58 -5.16
CA ILE A 109 -6.32 -11.03 -3.92
C ILE A 109 -7.50 -11.87 -3.41
N THR A 110 -8.20 -12.55 -4.30
CA THR A 110 -9.32 -13.44 -4.00
C THR A 110 -8.90 -14.80 -3.43
N GLU A 111 -7.62 -15.16 -3.55
CA GLU A 111 -7.06 -16.42 -3.04
C GLU A 111 -6.30 -16.24 -1.74
N VAL A 112 -6.19 -14.98 -1.25
CA VAL A 112 -5.49 -14.67 -0.01
C VAL A 112 -6.31 -15.13 1.18
N GLU A 113 -5.73 -15.96 2.05
CA GLU A 113 -6.34 -16.34 3.32
C GLU A 113 -6.31 -15.17 4.31
N ALA A 114 -7.48 -14.62 4.61
CA ALA A 114 -7.61 -13.37 5.37
C ALA A 114 -7.02 -13.44 6.80
N THR A 115 -6.98 -14.64 7.39
CA THR A 115 -6.44 -14.90 8.73
C THR A 115 -4.90 -14.93 8.75
N GLU A 116 -4.28 -15.10 7.59
CA GLU A 116 -2.82 -15.24 7.45
C GLU A 116 -2.12 -14.01 6.90
N VAL A 117 -2.87 -12.93 6.62
CA VAL A 117 -2.30 -11.69 6.04
C VAL A 117 -1.27 -11.07 6.98
N PRO A 118 0.01 -11.02 6.59
CA PRO A 118 1.06 -10.50 7.44
C PRO A 118 1.05 -8.98 7.49
N TYR A 119 1.72 -8.41 8.50
CA TYR A 119 1.93 -6.96 8.58
C TYR A 119 2.66 -6.39 7.34
N TRP A 120 3.59 -7.15 6.77
CA TRP A 120 4.41 -6.78 5.61
C TRP A 120 3.69 -7.08 4.29
N SER A 121 2.45 -6.65 4.17
CA SER A 121 1.64 -6.80 2.96
C SER A 121 1.03 -5.47 2.54
N LEU A 122 0.75 -5.36 1.25
CA LEU A 122 0.02 -4.23 0.68
C LEU A 122 -0.82 -4.65 -0.52
N VAL A 123 -1.81 -3.82 -0.84
CA VAL A 123 -2.59 -3.90 -2.08
C VAL A 123 -2.25 -2.68 -2.92
N LEU A 124 -1.94 -2.92 -4.18
CA LEU A 124 -1.66 -1.89 -5.17
C LEU A 124 -2.74 -1.92 -6.25
N ILE A 125 -3.32 -0.77 -6.54
CA ILE A 125 -4.29 -0.58 -7.62
C ILE A 125 -3.70 0.47 -8.56
N PRO A 126 -3.08 0.05 -9.68
CA PRO A 126 -2.49 0.97 -10.64
C PRO A 126 -3.55 1.85 -11.29
N SER A 127 -3.16 3.04 -11.74
CA SER A 127 -4.04 3.84 -12.59
C SER A 127 -4.29 3.13 -13.91
N GLN A 128 -5.43 3.44 -14.54
CA GLN A 128 -5.74 2.91 -15.86
C GLN A 128 -5.06 3.78 -16.91
N THR A 129 -4.30 3.17 -17.82
CA THR A 129 -3.88 3.84 -19.05
C THR A 129 -5.13 4.27 -19.81
N GLN A 130 -5.39 5.57 -19.85
CA GLN A 130 -6.27 6.10 -20.87
C GLN A 130 -5.53 5.88 -22.20
N GLY A 131 -6.12 5.07 -23.06
CA GLY A 131 -5.48 4.72 -24.34
C GLY A 131 -4.99 5.96 -25.07
N CYS A 132 -3.78 5.85 -25.62
CA CYS A 132 -3.24 6.84 -26.54
C CYS A 132 -4.09 6.92 -27.80
#